data_97b77f941ea20ace4ca4502c6e33c54d
#
_entry.id   97b77f941ea20ace4ca4502c6e33c54d
#
_cell.length_a   1.000
_cell.length_b   1.000
_cell.length_c   1.000
_cell.angle_alpha   90.00
_cell.angle_beta   90.00
_cell.angle_gamma   90.00
#
_symmetry.space_group_name_H-M   'P 1'
#
loop_
_entity.id
_entity.type
_entity.pdbx_description
1 polymer ?
#
loop_
_entity_poly.entity_id
_entity_poly.type
_entity_poly.pdbx_seq_one_letter_code
_entity_poly.pdbx_strand_id
1 'polypeptide(L)'
;VCDCYDGVDAVIVNTCGFIDAAKEEAIENILDMAQLKSEGTVGKIIVTGCLAQRYKDEIFSEMPEVDAVIGIGANDDIAEIVKAVIDGKREYRMPESCCLPLTGERLLTTPEYWSYLKIADGCSNRCTYCAIPSIRGDYRSVEFETLIEEAKQLAAAGTKELICTSLISHAEFLLFRIVSVFFLFVVLIEMGGQNHDGDAVQMVGLMADAPGQ
;
A
#
# COMPACT_ATOMS: atom_id res chain seq x y z
N VAL A 1 -2.51 12.04 12.72
CA VAL A 1 -2.66 10.59 12.85
C VAL A 1 -2.46 10.24 14.31
N CYS A 2 -3.36 9.47 14.90
CA CYS A 2 -3.28 9.02 16.30
C CYS A 2 -3.59 7.52 16.38
N ASP A 3 -3.16 6.88 17.47
CA ASP A 3 -3.36 5.44 17.71
C ASP A 3 -4.57 5.15 18.61
N CYS A 4 -5.41 6.16 18.88
CA CYS A 4 -6.64 6.04 19.65
C CYS A 4 -7.84 6.46 18.80
N TYR A 5 -9.00 5.92 19.10
CA TYR A 5 -10.25 6.23 18.40
C TYR A 5 -11.09 7.31 19.08
N ASP A 6 -10.77 7.66 20.33
CA ASP A 6 -11.60 8.60 21.13
C ASP A 6 -11.55 10.00 20.53
N GLY A 7 -12.71 10.47 20.04
CA GLY A 7 -12.87 11.82 19.53
C GLY A 7 -12.19 12.11 18.19
N VAL A 8 -11.92 11.10 17.39
CA VAL A 8 -11.34 11.32 16.05
C VAL A 8 -12.41 11.76 15.06
N ASP A 9 -12.09 12.79 14.27
CA ASP A 9 -12.99 13.35 13.26
C ASP A 9 -13.27 12.36 12.13
N ALA A 10 -12.26 11.58 11.73
CA ALA A 10 -12.38 10.57 10.67
C ALA A 10 -11.41 9.41 10.88
N VAL A 11 -11.86 8.21 10.52
CA VAL A 11 -11.04 7.00 10.44
C VAL A 11 -10.90 6.57 8.98
N ILE A 12 -9.69 6.12 8.60
CA ILE A 12 -9.41 5.56 7.29
C ILE A 12 -9.14 4.07 7.43
N VAL A 13 -10.03 3.24 6.86
CA VAL A 13 -9.88 1.79 6.83
C VAL A 13 -9.23 1.40 5.51
N ASN A 14 -7.95 0.98 5.57
CA ASN A 14 -7.24 0.48 4.39
C ASN A 14 -7.45 -1.03 4.28
N THR A 15 -8.08 -1.47 3.20
CA THR A 15 -8.64 -2.81 3.06
C THR A 15 -7.84 -3.69 2.09
N CYS A 16 -7.78 -5.00 2.36
CA CYS A 16 -7.28 -6.01 1.44
C CYS A 16 -8.45 -6.74 0.75
N GLY A 17 -8.32 -7.05 -0.54
CA GLY A 17 -9.36 -7.67 -1.34
C GLY A 17 -8.90 -8.88 -2.18
N PHE A 18 -7.75 -9.49 -1.85
CA PHE A 18 -7.17 -10.59 -2.64
C PHE A 18 -7.69 -11.96 -2.23
N ILE A 19 -7.71 -12.26 -0.93
CA ILE A 19 -8.14 -13.56 -0.40
C ILE A 19 -9.38 -13.37 0.47
N ASP A 20 -10.19 -14.43 0.63
CA ASP A 20 -11.47 -14.33 1.33
C ASP A 20 -11.30 -13.97 2.80
N ALA A 21 -10.36 -14.59 3.50
CA ALA A 21 -10.07 -14.24 4.90
C ALA A 21 -9.74 -12.76 5.11
N ALA A 22 -8.96 -12.16 4.20
CA ALA A 22 -8.64 -10.74 4.29
C ALA A 22 -9.83 -9.84 3.92
N LYS A 23 -10.75 -10.31 3.08
CA LYS A 23 -12.02 -9.61 2.81
C LYS A 23 -12.94 -9.63 4.03
N GLU A 24 -13.07 -10.80 4.67
CA GLU A 24 -13.84 -10.95 5.91
C GLU A 24 -13.31 -10.01 7.00
N GLU A 25 -12.01 -10.05 7.28
CA GLU A 25 -11.36 -9.14 8.24
C GLU A 25 -11.59 -7.67 7.88
N ALA A 26 -11.48 -7.31 6.61
CA ALA A 26 -11.70 -5.92 6.18
C ALA A 26 -13.15 -5.47 6.40
N ILE A 27 -14.12 -6.33 6.14
CA ILE A 27 -15.54 -6.07 6.39
C ILE A 27 -15.81 -5.95 7.88
N GLU A 28 -15.28 -6.86 8.70
CA GLU A 28 -15.38 -6.79 10.16
C GLU A 28 -14.83 -5.46 10.70
N ASN A 29 -13.64 -5.05 10.25
CA ASN A 29 -13.06 -3.77 10.63
C ASN A 29 -13.95 -2.57 10.24
N ILE A 30 -14.60 -2.60 9.07
CA ILE A 30 -15.54 -1.54 8.66
C ILE A 30 -16.76 -1.52 9.60
N LEU A 31 -17.31 -2.68 9.95
CA LEU A 31 -18.47 -2.81 10.85
C LEU A 31 -18.13 -2.36 12.27
N ASP A 32 -16.93 -2.69 12.77
CA ASP A 32 -16.45 -2.21 14.06
C ASP A 32 -16.37 -0.67 14.09
N MET A 33 -15.84 -0.07 13.02
CA MET A 33 -15.81 1.41 12.90
C MET A 33 -17.22 1.98 12.79
N ALA A 34 -18.17 1.29 12.14
CA ALA A 34 -19.56 1.71 12.06
C ALA A 34 -20.23 1.68 13.45
N GLN A 35 -19.91 0.69 14.29
CA GLN A 35 -20.36 0.65 15.67
C GLN A 35 -19.81 1.84 16.47
N LEU A 36 -18.49 2.08 16.43
CA LEU A 36 -17.84 3.21 17.12
C LEU A 36 -18.39 4.56 16.65
N LYS A 37 -18.76 4.68 15.37
CA LYS A 37 -19.44 5.86 14.83
C LYS A 37 -20.83 6.03 15.42
N SER A 38 -21.61 4.95 15.57
CA SER A 38 -22.93 4.99 16.18
C SER A 38 -22.88 5.38 17.67
N GLU A 39 -21.80 5.03 18.36
CA GLU A 39 -21.50 5.38 19.75
C GLU A 39 -20.97 6.82 19.91
N GLY A 40 -20.66 7.48 18.79
CA GLY A 40 -20.11 8.85 18.78
C GLY A 40 -18.61 8.96 19.06
N THR A 41 -17.90 7.84 19.10
CA THR A 41 -16.45 7.78 19.31
C THR A 41 -15.69 8.18 18.06
N VAL A 42 -16.20 7.79 16.87
CA VAL A 42 -15.65 8.10 15.55
C VAL A 42 -16.62 9.00 14.79
N GLY A 43 -16.12 10.07 14.16
CA GLY A 43 -16.96 11.00 13.40
C GLY A 43 -17.32 10.48 12.01
N LYS A 44 -16.34 10.08 11.21
CA LYS A 44 -16.47 9.71 9.80
C LYS A 44 -15.68 8.45 9.47
N ILE A 45 -16.15 7.69 8.46
CA ILE A 45 -15.52 6.45 7.98
C ILE A 45 -15.18 6.60 6.51
N ILE A 46 -13.90 6.44 6.18
CA ILE A 46 -13.37 6.44 4.82
C ILE A 46 -12.78 5.07 4.54
N VAL A 47 -13.23 4.40 3.48
CA VAL A 47 -12.74 3.07 3.10
C VAL A 47 -11.89 3.19 1.84
N THR A 48 -10.67 2.64 1.89
CA THR A 48 -9.72 2.59 0.77
C THR A 48 -9.10 1.21 0.63
N GLY A 49 -8.24 1.02 -0.36
CA GLY A 49 -7.50 -0.20 -0.57
C GLY A 49 -8.09 -1.14 -1.61
N CYS A 50 -7.61 -2.38 -1.62
CA CYS A 50 -7.94 -3.34 -2.67
C CYS A 50 -9.40 -3.80 -2.65
N LEU A 51 -10.02 -3.93 -1.47
CA LEU A 51 -11.43 -4.26 -1.35
C LEU A 51 -12.28 -3.10 -1.90
N ALA A 52 -11.99 -1.87 -1.46
CA ALA A 52 -12.65 -0.67 -1.95
C ALA A 52 -12.55 -0.53 -3.48
N GLN A 53 -11.37 -0.81 -4.06
CA GLN A 53 -11.19 -0.76 -5.51
C GLN A 53 -12.02 -1.82 -6.24
N ARG A 54 -12.19 -3.01 -5.65
CA ARG A 54 -12.86 -4.15 -6.28
C ARG A 54 -14.38 -4.14 -6.10
N TYR A 55 -14.87 -3.79 -4.92
CA TYR A 55 -16.27 -3.85 -4.50
C TYR A 55 -16.84 -2.47 -4.16
N LYS A 56 -16.39 -1.47 -4.90
CA LYS A 56 -16.69 -0.06 -4.68
C LYS A 56 -18.18 0.25 -4.59
N ASP A 57 -18.97 -0.29 -5.55
CA ASP A 57 -20.38 0.01 -5.69
C ASP A 57 -21.19 -0.68 -4.58
N GLU A 58 -20.81 -1.92 -4.23
CA GLU A 58 -21.42 -2.69 -3.14
C GLU A 58 -21.17 -2.01 -1.79
N ILE A 59 -19.91 -1.64 -1.48
CA ILE A 59 -19.59 -0.95 -0.24
C ILE A 59 -20.35 0.37 -0.14
N PHE A 60 -20.37 1.16 -1.20
CA PHE A 60 -21.01 2.45 -1.19
C PHE A 60 -22.54 2.37 -1.09
N SER A 61 -23.18 1.34 -1.68
CA SER A 61 -24.63 1.15 -1.66
C SER A 61 -25.13 0.40 -0.43
N GLU A 62 -24.40 -0.62 0.04
CA GLU A 62 -24.84 -1.52 1.10
C GLU A 62 -24.38 -1.11 2.49
N MET A 63 -23.35 -0.23 2.58
CA MET A 63 -22.82 0.28 3.86
C MET A 63 -23.07 1.81 3.97
N PRO A 64 -24.28 2.23 4.34
CA PRO A 64 -24.62 3.66 4.44
C PRO A 64 -23.85 4.40 5.53
N GLU A 65 -23.26 3.69 6.49
CA GLU A 65 -22.40 4.23 7.56
C GLU A 65 -21.07 4.77 7.02
N VAL A 66 -20.63 4.26 5.86
CA VAL A 66 -19.39 4.69 5.20
C VAL A 66 -19.61 6.05 4.52
N ASP A 67 -18.80 7.03 4.90
CA ASP A 67 -18.89 8.40 4.38
C ASP A 67 -18.13 8.59 3.07
N ALA A 68 -17.05 7.81 2.85
CA ALA A 68 -16.35 7.81 1.58
C ALA A 68 -15.79 6.42 1.20
N VAL A 69 -15.85 6.12 -0.11
CA VAL A 69 -15.19 4.96 -0.72
C VAL A 69 -14.25 5.49 -1.78
N ILE A 70 -12.95 5.21 -1.61
CA ILE A 70 -11.90 5.73 -2.48
C ILE A 70 -11.02 4.62 -3.03
N GLY A 71 -10.76 4.68 -4.31
CA GLY A 71 -9.84 3.76 -4.98
C GLY A 71 -8.39 4.05 -4.64
N ILE A 72 -7.53 3.06 -4.88
CA ILE A 72 -6.11 3.11 -4.58
C ILE A 72 -5.41 4.31 -5.25
N GLY A 73 -5.86 4.71 -6.44
CA GLY A 73 -5.29 5.84 -7.18
C GLY A 73 -5.63 7.22 -6.63
N ALA A 74 -6.55 7.31 -5.66
CA ALA A 74 -6.94 8.57 -5.02
C ALA A 74 -6.20 8.86 -3.71
N ASN A 75 -5.18 8.08 -3.37
CA ASN A 75 -4.44 8.25 -2.12
C ASN A 75 -3.71 9.61 -2.03
N ASP A 76 -3.28 10.18 -3.16
CA ASP A 76 -2.63 11.48 -3.18
C ASP A 76 -3.60 12.62 -2.82
N ASP A 77 -4.90 12.43 -3.07
CA ASP A 77 -5.96 13.38 -2.75
C ASP A 77 -6.54 13.18 -1.33
N ILE A 78 -6.00 12.26 -0.53
CA ILE A 78 -6.59 11.83 0.74
C ILE A 78 -6.87 13.00 1.69
N ALA A 79 -6.00 13.97 1.76
CA ALA A 79 -6.16 15.12 2.64
C ALA A 79 -7.37 16.01 2.23
N GLU A 80 -7.60 16.17 0.93
CA GLU A 80 -8.77 16.89 0.40
C GLU A 80 -10.05 16.11 0.66
N ILE A 81 -10.03 14.80 0.43
CA ILE A 81 -11.16 13.90 0.66
C ILE A 81 -11.55 13.91 2.14
N VAL A 82 -10.60 13.78 3.05
CA VAL A 82 -10.84 13.83 4.50
C VAL A 82 -11.53 15.14 4.89
N LYS A 83 -11.06 16.28 4.39
CA LYS A 83 -11.69 17.58 4.66
C LYS A 83 -13.12 17.63 4.15
N ALA A 84 -13.36 17.19 2.91
CA ALA A 84 -14.70 17.18 2.33
C ALA A 84 -15.67 16.28 3.13
N VAL A 85 -15.19 15.14 3.60
CA VAL A 85 -15.98 14.19 4.41
C VAL A 85 -16.30 14.76 5.80
N ILE A 86 -15.33 15.40 6.45
CA ILE A 86 -15.56 16.09 7.74
C ILE A 86 -16.58 17.21 7.57
N ASP A 87 -16.55 17.95 6.45
CA ASP A 87 -17.53 18.98 6.10
C ASP A 87 -18.94 18.41 5.75
N GLY A 88 -19.12 17.10 5.86
CA GLY A 88 -20.40 16.41 5.70
C GLY A 88 -20.73 15.95 4.28
N LYS A 89 -19.78 15.99 3.35
CA LYS A 89 -19.94 15.41 2.02
C LYS A 89 -19.74 13.91 2.04
N ARG A 90 -20.55 13.18 1.29
CA ARG A 90 -20.32 11.77 1.00
C ARG A 90 -19.51 11.67 -0.30
N GLU A 91 -18.30 11.07 -0.24
CA GLU A 91 -17.35 11.07 -1.36
C GLU A 91 -17.20 9.68 -1.98
N TYR A 92 -17.12 9.66 -3.31
CA TYR A 92 -16.85 8.45 -4.09
C TYR A 92 -15.84 8.81 -5.19
N ARG A 93 -14.58 8.35 -5.01
CA ARG A 93 -13.49 8.63 -5.96
C ARG A 93 -12.79 7.36 -6.38
N MET A 94 -12.92 7.00 -7.66
CA MET A 94 -12.36 5.81 -8.29
C MET A 94 -11.56 6.17 -9.54
N PRO A 95 -10.31 6.66 -9.39
CA PRO A 95 -9.44 6.87 -10.54
C PRO A 95 -9.18 5.55 -11.27
N GLU A 96 -8.83 5.64 -12.55
CA GLU A 96 -8.48 4.47 -13.35
C GLU A 96 -7.22 3.79 -12.81
N SER A 97 -7.20 2.44 -12.83
CA SER A 97 -6.10 1.64 -12.31
C SER A 97 -4.75 1.89 -13.00
N CYS A 98 -4.76 2.41 -14.24
CA CYS A 98 -3.53 2.79 -14.95
C CYS A 98 -2.80 3.99 -14.34
N CYS A 99 -3.50 4.80 -13.54
CA CYS A 99 -2.98 6.05 -12.96
C CYS A 99 -2.55 5.91 -11.50
N LEU A 100 -2.41 4.67 -11.00
CA LEU A 100 -1.99 4.44 -9.62
C LEU A 100 -0.57 4.96 -9.39
N PRO A 101 -0.33 5.79 -8.35
CA PRO A 101 1.01 6.25 -8.01
C PRO A 101 1.88 5.05 -7.60
N LEU A 102 3.12 5.03 -8.08
CA LEU A 102 4.10 4.00 -7.70
C LEU A 102 4.96 4.45 -6.52
N THR A 103 5.18 5.75 -6.42
CA THR A 103 6.03 6.41 -5.42
C THR A 103 5.24 7.54 -4.75
N GLY A 104 5.73 8.06 -3.64
CA GLY A 104 5.13 9.18 -2.91
C GLY A 104 5.66 9.25 -1.49
N GLU A 105 5.41 10.37 -0.83
CA GLU A 105 5.71 10.51 0.60
C GLU A 105 4.85 9.53 1.41
N ARG A 106 5.47 8.87 2.38
CA ARG A 106 4.79 7.91 3.24
C ARG A 106 5.27 8.04 4.69
N LEU A 107 4.35 7.85 5.61
CA LEU A 107 4.67 7.68 7.02
C LEU A 107 5.07 6.22 7.24
N LEU A 108 6.30 6.00 7.73
CA LEU A 108 6.77 4.66 8.07
C LEU A 108 6.15 4.23 9.40
N THR A 109 5.46 3.10 9.38
CA THR A 109 4.87 2.46 10.57
C THR A 109 5.64 1.20 10.99
N THR A 110 6.67 0.83 10.21
CA THR A 110 7.59 -0.26 10.54
C THR A 110 8.58 0.21 11.62
N PRO A 111 9.21 -0.73 12.38
CA PRO A 111 10.33 -0.40 13.23
C PRO A 111 11.46 0.29 12.44
N GLU A 112 12.21 1.17 13.08
CA GLU A 112 13.23 2.02 12.42
C GLU A 112 14.30 1.23 11.66
N TYR A 113 14.59 -0.01 12.09
CA TYR A 113 15.67 -0.82 11.51
C TYR A 113 15.31 -1.53 10.20
N TRP A 114 14.03 -1.60 9.79
CA TRP A 114 13.65 -2.17 8.51
C TRP A 114 12.50 -1.42 7.84
N SER A 115 12.43 -1.50 6.51
CA SER A 115 11.36 -0.86 5.73
C SER A 115 11.08 -1.62 4.45
N TYR A 116 9.85 -1.47 3.94
CA TYR A 116 9.49 -1.93 2.61
C TYR A 116 9.97 -0.95 1.53
N LEU A 117 10.48 -1.49 0.42
CA LEU A 117 10.76 -0.75 -0.80
C LEU A 117 9.91 -1.35 -1.93
N LYS A 118 8.91 -0.61 -2.38
CA LYS A 118 8.03 -1.04 -3.46
C LYS A 118 8.70 -0.78 -4.80
N ILE A 119 9.07 -1.84 -5.51
CA ILE A 119 9.80 -1.74 -6.77
C ILE A 119 8.90 -1.81 -8.01
N ALA A 120 7.71 -2.41 -7.88
CA ALA A 120 6.73 -2.51 -8.95
C ALA A 120 5.33 -2.74 -8.40
N ASP A 121 4.31 -2.53 -9.24
CA ASP A 121 2.90 -2.80 -8.95
C ASP A 121 2.19 -3.34 -10.19
N GLY A 122 1.01 -3.97 -9.95
CA GLY A 122 0.21 -4.57 -11.00
C GLY A 122 0.77 -5.89 -11.54
N CYS A 123 0.06 -6.51 -12.48
CA CYS A 123 0.47 -7.75 -13.11
C CYS A 123 -0.21 -7.93 -14.48
N SER A 124 0.57 -8.25 -15.52
CA SER A 124 0.06 -8.42 -16.89
C SER A 124 -0.24 -9.87 -17.28
N ASN A 125 -0.05 -10.84 -16.38
CA ASN A 125 -0.28 -12.27 -16.69
C ASN A 125 -1.76 -12.65 -16.88
N ARG A 126 -2.69 -11.92 -16.26
CA ARG A 126 -4.14 -12.14 -16.37
C ARG A 126 -4.58 -13.59 -16.17
N CYS A 127 -4.01 -14.27 -15.17
CA CYS A 127 -4.44 -15.61 -14.79
C CYS A 127 -5.93 -15.62 -14.46
N THR A 128 -6.65 -16.66 -14.86
CA THR A 128 -8.13 -16.74 -14.80
C THR A 128 -8.71 -16.61 -13.39
N TYR A 129 -7.95 -16.98 -12.37
CA TYR A 129 -8.35 -16.94 -10.96
C TYR A 129 -7.85 -15.69 -10.21
N CYS A 130 -7.04 -14.85 -10.88
CA CYS A 130 -6.32 -13.77 -10.19
C CYS A 130 -7.01 -12.42 -10.37
N ALA A 131 -7.31 -11.74 -9.25
CA ALA A 131 -7.93 -10.43 -9.26
C ALA A 131 -6.92 -9.26 -9.37
N ILE A 132 -5.61 -9.51 -9.30
CA ILE A 132 -4.59 -8.45 -9.29
C ILE A 132 -4.70 -7.51 -10.49
N PRO A 133 -4.80 -7.99 -11.76
CA PRO A 133 -4.89 -7.10 -12.91
C PRO A 133 -6.12 -6.18 -12.89
N SER A 134 -7.25 -6.65 -12.34
CA SER A 134 -8.48 -5.84 -12.24
C SER A 134 -8.43 -4.81 -11.11
N ILE A 135 -7.62 -5.04 -10.06
CA ILE A 135 -7.49 -4.15 -8.92
C ILE A 135 -6.34 -3.15 -9.11
N ARG A 136 -5.16 -3.67 -9.48
CA ARG A 136 -3.91 -2.91 -9.54
C ARG A 136 -3.49 -2.51 -10.96
N GLY A 137 -4.19 -3.01 -11.98
CA GLY A 137 -3.86 -2.78 -13.38
C GLY A 137 -2.70 -3.64 -13.90
N ASP A 138 -2.22 -3.29 -15.07
CA ASP A 138 -1.08 -3.95 -15.71
C ASP A 138 0.22 -3.67 -14.95
N TYR A 139 1.21 -4.54 -15.15
CA TYR A 139 2.53 -4.41 -14.54
C TYR A 139 3.21 -3.07 -14.86
N ARG A 140 3.74 -2.42 -13.84
CA ARG A 140 4.52 -1.18 -13.93
C ARG A 140 5.65 -1.23 -12.91
N SER A 141 6.87 -0.95 -13.34
CA SER A 141 8.03 -0.81 -12.47
C SER A 141 8.26 0.66 -12.09
N VAL A 142 8.82 0.86 -10.92
CA VAL A 142 9.38 2.16 -10.53
C VAL A 142 10.68 2.39 -11.29
N GLU A 143 10.94 3.63 -11.68
CA GLU A 143 12.20 4.05 -12.30
C GLU A 143 13.39 3.74 -11.38
N PHE A 144 14.49 3.22 -11.96
CA PHE A 144 15.63 2.75 -11.18
C PHE A 144 16.27 3.84 -10.32
N GLU A 145 16.43 5.02 -10.88
CA GLU A 145 16.99 6.19 -10.21
C GLU A 145 16.15 6.62 -9.01
N THR A 146 14.83 6.56 -9.15
CA THR A 146 13.88 6.84 -8.06
C THR A 146 14.00 5.83 -6.93
N LEU A 147 14.16 4.54 -7.26
CA LEU A 147 14.36 3.49 -6.26
C LEU A 147 15.67 3.67 -5.48
N ILE A 148 16.75 4.04 -6.17
CA ILE A 148 18.04 4.33 -5.52
C ILE A 148 17.90 5.50 -4.55
N GLU A 149 17.23 6.56 -4.97
CA GLU A 149 17.05 7.74 -4.13
C GLU A 149 16.18 7.42 -2.90
N GLU A 150 15.08 6.70 -3.06
CA GLU A 150 14.23 6.25 -1.94
C GLU A 150 15.02 5.34 -0.98
N ALA A 151 15.81 4.39 -1.50
CA ALA A 151 16.65 3.53 -0.68
C ALA A 151 17.69 4.32 0.13
N LYS A 152 18.31 5.33 -0.46
CA LYS A 152 19.25 6.23 0.24
C LYS A 152 18.56 7.01 1.35
N GLN A 153 17.37 7.54 1.10
CA GLN A 153 16.59 8.27 2.10
C GLN A 153 16.22 7.38 3.28
N LEU A 154 15.75 6.15 3.01
CA LEU A 154 15.44 5.16 4.05
C LEU A 154 16.68 4.78 4.87
N ALA A 155 17.81 4.57 4.22
CA ALA A 155 19.07 4.28 4.90
C ALA A 155 19.57 5.45 5.74
N ALA A 156 19.47 6.68 5.23
CA ALA A 156 19.80 7.90 6.00
C ALA A 156 18.89 8.11 7.21
N ALA A 157 17.64 7.63 7.14
CA ALA A 157 16.69 7.63 8.25
C ALA A 157 16.94 6.53 9.29
N GLY A 158 17.94 5.63 9.08
CA GLY A 158 18.35 4.62 10.04
C GLY A 158 17.96 3.17 9.66
N THR A 159 17.29 2.96 8.53
CA THR A 159 16.91 1.62 8.06
C THR A 159 18.15 0.78 7.76
N LYS A 160 18.21 -0.44 8.32
CA LYS A 160 19.30 -1.40 8.14
C LYS A 160 18.92 -2.54 7.19
N GLU A 161 17.61 -2.76 6.98
CA GLU A 161 17.07 -3.82 6.13
C GLU A 161 16.00 -3.27 5.21
N LEU A 162 16.11 -3.53 3.91
CA LEU A 162 15.11 -3.17 2.91
C LEU A 162 14.45 -4.44 2.37
N ILE A 163 13.12 -4.51 2.50
CA ILE A 163 12.30 -5.60 1.97
C ILE A 163 11.68 -5.14 0.66
N CYS A 164 12.23 -5.62 -0.47
CA CYS A 164 11.70 -5.30 -1.79
C CYS A 164 10.36 -5.99 -2.03
N THR A 165 9.34 -5.22 -2.38
CA THR A 165 7.99 -5.75 -2.65
C THR A 165 7.55 -5.50 -4.08
N SER A 166 6.91 -6.51 -4.67
CA SER A 166 6.30 -6.45 -6.01
C SER A 166 5.21 -7.50 -6.14
N LEU A 167 4.25 -7.27 -7.04
CA LEU A 167 3.22 -8.24 -7.43
C LEU A 167 3.60 -9.02 -8.71
N ILE A 168 4.87 -9.41 -8.85
CA ILE A 168 5.45 -9.98 -10.07
C ILE A 168 5.07 -11.46 -10.23
N SER A 169 4.89 -11.86 -11.50
CA SER A 169 4.76 -13.26 -11.91
C SER A 169 6.11 -13.96 -12.11
N HIS A 170 6.09 -15.29 -12.12
CA HIS A 170 7.27 -16.15 -12.27
C HIS A 170 8.19 -15.84 -13.48
N ALA A 171 7.66 -15.35 -14.58
CA ALA A 171 8.46 -15.10 -15.79
C ALA A 171 9.42 -13.92 -15.68
N GLU A 172 9.06 -12.90 -14.88
CA GLU A 172 9.91 -11.72 -14.63
C GLU A 172 10.83 -11.92 -13.42
N PHE A 173 10.64 -13.00 -12.69
CA PHE A 173 11.38 -13.34 -11.48
C PHE A 173 12.88 -13.49 -11.71
N LEU A 174 13.30 -14.01 -12.85
CA LEU A 174 14.73 -14.12 -13.18
C LEU A 174 15.37 -12.75 -13.39
N LEU A 175 14.64 -11.85 -14.07
CA LEU A 175 15.06 -10.46 -14.25
C LEU A 175 15.10 -9.73 -12.91
N PHE A 176 14.10 -9.95 -12.04
CA PHE A 176 14.05 -9.41 -10.69
C PHE A 176 15.25 -9.85 -9.83
N ARG A 177 15.64 -11.12 -9.86
CA ARG A 177 16.84 -11.59 -9.13
C ARG A 177 18.11 -10.91 -9.62
N ILE A 178 18.26 -10.71 -10.93
CA ILE A 178 19.41 -10.02 -11.52
C ILE A 178 19.37 -8.53 -11.12
N VAL A 179 18.24 -7.87 -11.22
CA VAL A 179 18.05 -6.47 -10.84
C VAL A 179 18.26 -6.28 -9.33
N SER A 180 17.72 -7.18 -8.49
CA SER A 180 17.90 -7.09 -7.03
C SER A 180 19.35 -7.27 -6.59
N VAL A 181 20.09 -8.20 -7.22
CA VAL A 181 21.52 -8.38 -6.94
C VAL A 181 22.33 -7.18 -7.42
N PHE A 182 22.00 -6.65 -8.60
CA PHE A 182 22.66 -5.46 -9.13
C PHE A 182 22.33 -4.20 -8.33
N PHE A 183 21.08 -4.05 -7.92
CA PHE A 183 20.61 -2.98 -7.05
C PHE A 183 21.30 -3.02 -5.69
N LEU A 184 21.37 -4.20 -5.06
CA LEU A 184 22.10 -4.40 -3.81
C LEU A 184 23.57 -4.00 -3.96
N PHE A 185 24.19 -4.39 -5.07
CA PHE A 185 25.60 -4.08 -5.33
C PHE A 185 25.82 -2.56 -5.51
N VAL A 186 24.93 -1.87 -6.25
CA VAL A 186 25.00 -0.41 -6.45
C VAL A 186 24.75 0.33 -5.13
N VAL A 187 23.71 -0.04 -4.38
CA VAL A 187 23.41 0.59 -3.08
C VAL A 187 24.57 0.38 -2.09
N LEU A 188 25.14 -0.81 -2.01
CA LEU A 188 26.28 -1.09 -1.13
C LEU A 188 27.55 -0.32 -1.53
N ILE A 189 27.81 -0.16 -2.85
CA ILE A 189 28.96 0.64 -3.32
C ILE A 189 28.78 2.12 -2.99
N GLU A 190 27.60 2.68 -3.24
CA GLU A 190 27.33 4.09 -2.97
C GLU A 190 27.25 4.41 -1.47
N MET A 191 26.78 3.47 -0.65
CA MET A 191 26.71 3.63 0.80
C MET A 191 28.06 3.35 1.49
N GLY A 192 28.88 2.44 0.95
CA GLY A 192 30.21 2.10 1.49
C GLY A 192 31.20 3.27 1.51
N GLY A 193 30.88 4.37 0.84
CA GLY A 193 31.66 5.60 0.87
C GLY A 193 31.36 6.55 2.04
N GLN A 194 30.32 6.31 2.84
CA GLN A 194 29.85 7.27 3.86
C GLN A 194 29.67 6.73 5.28
N ASN A 195 29.72 5.43 5.53
CA ASN A 195 29.49 4.90 6.88
C ASN A 195 30.79 4.47 7.58
N HIS A 196 31.16 5.23 8.61
CA HIS A 196 32.31 4.98 9.50
C HIS A 196 32.10 3.79 10.45
N ASP A 197 30.89 3.17 10.51
CA ASP A 197 30.51 2.20 11.56
C ASP A 197 30.30 0.76 11.05
N GLY A 198 30.64 0.42 9.81
CA GLY A 198 30.72 -0.97 9.34
C GLY A 198 29.39 -1.75 9.21
N ASP A 199 28.25 -1.13 9.40
CA ASP A 199 26.94 -1.76 9.28
C ASP A 199 26.50 -1.79 7.81
N ALA A 200 26.36 -2.98 7.24
CA ALA A 200 25.82 -3.19 5.90
C ALA A 200 24.29 -3.21 5.93
N VAL A 201 23.65 -2.48 5.01
CA VAL A 201 22.21 -2.62 4.77
C VAL A 201 21.95 -3.97 4.08
N GLN A 202 21.08 -4.77 4.66
CA GLN A 202 20.73 -6.08 4.14
C GLN A 202 19.41 -6.00 3.36
N MET A 203 19.38 -6.58 2.16
CA MET A 203 18.21 -6.61 1.32
C MET A 203 17.60 -8.01 1.28
N VAL A 204 16.36 -8.16 1.73
CA VAL A 204 15.62 -9.42 1.71
C VAL A 204 14.46 -9.30 0.72
N GLY A 205 14.42 -10.20 -0.25
CA GLY A 205 13.29 -10.32 -1.17
C GLY A 205 12.22 -11.22 -0.57
N LEU A 206 11.04 -10.67 -0.22
CA LEU A 206 9.86 -11.44 0.12
C LEU A 206 9.09 -11.79 -1.16
N MET A 207 8.98 -13.09 -1.41
CA MET A 207 8.05 -13.63 -2.37
C MET A 207 6.72 -13.90 -1.69
N ALA A 208 5.63 -13.46 -2.30
CA ALA A 208 4.36 -14.07 -2.01
C ALA A 208 4.41 -15.49 -2.62
N ASP A 209 4.69 -16.49 -1.79
CA ASP A 209 4.48 -17.87 -2.16
C ASP A 209 2.99 -18.05 -2.43
N ALA A 210 2.62 -18.20 -3.70
CA ALA A 210 1.31 -18.73 -4.03
C ALA A 210 1.24 -20.14 -3.41
N PRO A 211 0.19 -20.48 -2.64
CA PRO A 211 0.06 -21.81 -2.10
C PRO A 211 0.07 -22.79 -3.28
N GLY A 212 1.03 -23.70 -3.23
CA GLY A 212 1.15 -24.78 -4.22
C GLY A 212 -0.13 -25.60 -4.27
N GLN A 213 -0.38 -26.14 -5.42
CA GLN A 213 -1.46 -27.02 -5.82
C GLN A 213 -1.83 -28.07 -4.80
#